data_732298fa89d543944f3455d10497500e
#
_entry.id   732298fa89d543944f3455d10497500e
#
_cell.length_a   1.000
_cell.length_b   1.000
_cell.length_c   1.000
_cell.angle_alpha   90.00
_cell.angle_beta   90.00
_cell.angle_gamma   90.00
#
_symmetry.space_group_name_H-M   'P 1'
#
loop_
_entity.id
_entity.type
_entity.pdbx_description
1 polymer ?
#
loop_
_entity_poly.entity_id
_entity_poly.type
_entity_poly.pdbx_seq_one_letter_code
_entity_poly.pdbx_strand_id
1 'polypeptide(L)'
;SNRKYAIELCSEIKKLKMKWMTQCSIDIARDEELLKIIADSGCYVLSFGLESITKESLKSMNKSWANPDKYAEQIKIIRKYGIDISTEMVVGADGDTLETIRNTAKFISDNHIAVPRFYILTPIPGTKFFDEMQEQDRIYNTDIYSYNACEAVHIPKNMTPEELTKAYWELYNEVYSMKSIIKRTLLTRTIFKRPIDAIFYFGVNCFYRHQIKKGIVPNIV
;
A
#
# COMPACT_ATOMS: atom_id res chain seq x y z
N SER A 1 -11.24 4.01 -16.05
CA SER A 1 -11.02 2.69 -16.68
C SER A 1 -12.23 2.31 -17.54
N ASN A 2 -12.00 1.55 -18.62
CA ASN A 2 -13.07 1.09 -19.49
C ASN A 2 -13.75 -0.14 -18.88
N ARG A 3 -14.93 0.05 -18.26
CA ARG A 3 -15.70 -1.03 -17.59
C ARG A 3 -16.01 -2.20 -18.54
N LYS A 4 -16.39 -1.90 -19.79
CA LYS A 4 -16.70 -2.93 -20.79
C LYS A 4 -15.47 -3.82 -21.06
N TYR A 5 -14.33 -3.21 -21.30
CA TYR A 5 -13.08 -3.93 -21.49
C TYR A 5 -12.70 -4.80 -20.28
N ALA A 6 -12.89 -4.29 -19.05
CA ALA A 6 -12.61 -5.06 -17.84
C ALA A 6 -13.50 -6.31 -17.74
N ILE A 7 -14.78 -6.23 -18.11
CA ILE A 7 -15.70 -7.37 -18.12
C ILE A 7 -15.28 -8.39 -19.18
N GLU A 8 -14.93 -7.95 -20.39
CA GLU A 8 -14.46 -8.82 -21.47
C GLU A 8 -13.18 -9.54 -21.07
N LEU A 9 -12.21 -8.82 -20.52
CA LEU A 9 -10.95 -9.40 -20.02
C LEU A 9 -11.19 -10.45 -18.94
N CYS A 10 -12.02 -10.15 -17.94
CA CYS A 10 -12.36 -11.10 -16.88
C CYS A 10 -13.05 -12.36 -17.44
N SER A 11 -13.89 -12.21 -18.46
CA SER A 11 -14.54 -13.33 -19.13
C SER A 11 -13.53 -14.27 -19.80
N GLU A 12 -12.49 -13.73 -20.45
CA GLU A 12 -11.43 -14.53 -21.07
C GLU A 12 -10.51 -15.18 -20.01
N ILE A 13 -10.10 -14.43 -18.99
CA ILE A 13 -9.29 -14.97 -17.90
C ILE A 13 -10.00 -16.12 -17.18
N LYS A 14 -11.30 -16.02 -16.97
CA LYS A 14 -12.11 -17.08 -16.32
C LYS A 14 -12.00 -18.41 -17.03
N LYS A 15 -11.88 -18.44 -18.37
CA LYS A 15 -11.72 -19.66 -19.16
C LYS A 15 -10.40 -20.38 -18.87
N LEU A 16 -9.36 -19.63 -18.47
CA LEU A 16 -8.04 -20.16 -18.16
C LEU A 16 -7.97 -20.83 -16.78
N LYS A 17 -8.99 -20.64 -15.91
CA LYS A 17 -9.08 -21.21 -14.55
C LYS A 17 -7.85 -20.91 -13.68
N MET A 18 -7.21 -19.77 -13.90
CA MET A 18 -6.00 -19.35 -13.17
C MET A 18 -6.35 -18.37 -12.05
N LYS A 19 -5.52 -18.36 -11.00
CA LYS A 19 -5.51 -17.26 -10.02
C LYS A 19 -4.69 -16.09 -10.55
N TRP A 20 -5.17 -14.88 -10.34
CA TRP A 20 -4.50 -13.69 -10.81
C TRP A 20 -4.70 -12.51 -9.85
N MET A 21 -3.84 -11.51 -9.97
CA MET A 21 -3.90 -10.26 -9.22
C MET A 21 -3.68 -9.07 -10.15
N THR A 22 -4.16 -7.91 -9.76
CA THR A 22 -3.96 -6.68 -10.50
C THR A 22 -3.97 -5.46 -9.59
N GLN A 23 -3.51 -4.34 -10.14
CA GLN A 23 -3.59 -3.03 -9.50
C GLN A 23 -4.73 -2.22 -10.14
N CYS A 24 -5.48 -1.51 -9.30
CA CYS A 24 -6.55 -0.61 -9.75
C CYS A 24 -6.82 0.50 -8.72
N SER A 25 -7.76 1.40 -9.01
CA SER A 25 -8.25 2.37 -8.01
C SER A 25 -9.18 1.68 -7.02
N ILE A 26 -9.09 2.09 -5.74
CA ILE A 26 -9.98 1.60 -4.67
C ILE A 26 -11.46 1.95 -4.93
N ASP A 27 -11.73 2.92 -5.79
CA ASP A 27 -13.09 3.27 -6.23
C ASP A 27 -13.84 2.13 -6.93
N ILE A 28 -13.14 1.04 -7.30
CA ILE A 28 -13.78 -0.21 -7.77
C ILE A 28 -14.81 -0.72 -6.76
N ALA A 29 -14.66 -0.39 -5.47
CA ALA A 29 -15.63 -0.74 -4.43
C ALA A 29 -17.04 -0.19 -4.66
N ARG A 30 -17.21 0.82 -5.51
CA ARG A 30 -18.51 1.40 -5.89
C ARG A 30 -19.25 0.56 -6.93
N ASP A 31 -18.59 -0.38 -7.59
CA ASP A 31 -19.15 -1.27 -8.62
C ASP A 31 -19.12 -2.72 -8.12
N GLU A 32 -20.05 -3.05 -7.24
CA GLU A 32 -20.13 -4.40 -6.65
C GLU A 32 -20.40 -5.48 -7.71
N GLU A 33 -21.07 -5.16 -8.82
CA GLU A 33 -21.28 -6.07 -9.93
C GLU A 33 -19.94 -6.42 -10.60
N LEU A 34 -19.11 -5.41 -10.89
CA LEU A 34 -17.79 -5.63 -11.46
C LEU A 34 -16.87 -6.37 -10.49
N LEU A 35 -16.92 -6.06 -9.19
CA LEU A 35 -16.17 -6.81 -8.16
C LEU A 35 -16.52 -8.30 -8.16
N LYS A 36 -17.80 -8.62 -8.33
CA LYS A 36 -18.24 -10.00 -8.43
C LYS A 36 -17.67 -10.69 -9.67
N ILE A 37 -17.69 -10.01 -10.83
CA ILE A 37 -17.15 -10.54 -12.09
C ILE A 37 -15.63 -10.77 -11.96
N ILE A 38 -14.91 -9.82 -11.35
CA ILE A 38 -13.47 -9.90 -11.08
C ILE A 38 -13.17 -11.12 -10.18
N ALA A 39 -13.90 -11.28 -9.08
CA ALA A 39 -13.74 -12.41 -8.16
C ALA A 39 -14.02 -13.75 -8.86
N ASP A 40 -15.13 -13.83 -9.60
CA ASP A 40 -15.54 -15.04 -10.35
C ASP A 40 -14.57 -15.43 -11.46
N SER A 41 -13.72 -14.50 -11.92
CA SER A 41 -12.68 -14.77 -12.92
C SER A 41 -11.37 -15.32 -12.31
N GLY A 42 -11.30 -15.45 -10.99
CA GLY A 42 -10.13 -15.98 -10.28
C GLY A 42 -9.20 -14.93 -9.69
N CYS A 43 -9.60 -13.66 -9.68
CA CYS A 43 -8.84 -12.62 -8.99
C CYS A 43 -8.90 -12.84 -7.48
N TYR A 44 -7.73 -12.93 -6.83
CA TYR A 44 -7.64 -13.20 -5.40
C TYR A 44 -7.03 -12.04 -4.59
N VAL A 45 -6.33 -11.10 -5.27
CA VAL A 45 -5.77 -9.87 -4.68
C VAL A 45 -6.00 -8.68 -5.61
N LEU A 46 -6.45 -7.57 -5.03
CA LEU A 46 -6.38 -6.25 -5.66
C LEU A 46 -5.36 -5.38 -4.92
N SER A 47 -4.46 -4.76 -5.65
CA SER A 47 -3.46 -3.82 -5.13
C SER A 47 -3.92 -2.38 -5.37
N PHE A 48 -3.74 -1.53 -4.37
CA PHE A 48 -4.17 -0.14 -4.40
C PHE A 48 -3.04 0.80 -3.97
N GLY A 49 -2.79 1.83 -4.76
CA GLY A 49 -2.04 3.00 -4.32
C GLY A 49 -2.97 3.87 -3.46
N LEU A 50 -2.99 3.62 -2.15
CA LEU A 50 -3.74 4.45 -1.19
C LEU A 50 -2.98 5.73 -0.86
N GLU A 51 -1.68 5.69 -0.98
CA GLU A 51 -0.69 6.74 -0.77
C GLU A 51 -0.64 7.22 0.68
N SER A 52 -1.72 7.76 1.23
CA SER A 52 -1.80 8.22 2.62
C SER A 52 -3.19 8.00 3.21
N ILE A 53 -3.27 7.94 4.54
CA ILE A 53 -4.51 7.89 5.32
C ILE A 53 -5.00 9.27 5.75
N THR A 54 -4.33 10.36 5.36
CA THR A 54 -4.70 11.74 5.71
C THR A 54 -4.98 12.57 4.46
N LYS A 55 -5.96 13.48 4.59
CA LYS A 55 -6.32 14.39 3.48
C LYS A 55 -5.22 15.40 3.19
N GLU A 56 -4.52 15.82 4.23
CA GLU A 56 -3.42 16.80 4.16
C GLU A 56 -2.27 16.25 3.31
N SER A 57 -1.84 15.02 3.58
CA SER A 57 -0.77 14.37 2.82
C SER A 57 -1.20 14.10 1.38
N LEU A 58 -2.43 13.63 1.17
CA LEU A 58 -2.98 13.42 -0.19
C LEU A 58 -3.05 14.73 -0.97
N LYS A 59 -3.45 15.84 -0.32
CA LYS A 59 -3.48 17.15 -0.94
C LYS A 59 -2.09 17.62 -1.35
N SER A 60 -1.08 17.45 -0.49
CA SER A 60 0.30 17.85 -0.80
C SER A 60 0.93 17.03 -1.95
N MET A 61 0.42 15.83 -2.20
CA MET A 61 0.79 14.97 -3.34
C MET A 61 -0.11 15.15 -4.58
N ASN A 62 -0.93 16.20 -4.63
CA ASN A 62 -1.91 16.43 -5.71
C ASN A 62 -2.95 15.30 -5.89
N LYS A 63 -3.28 14.56 -4.80
CA LYS A 63 -4.26 13.46 -4.81
C LYS A 63 -5.53 13.79 -4.01
N SER A 64 -5.99 15.05 -4.06
CA SER A 64 -7.18 15.54 -3.34
C SER A 64 -8.49 14.84 -3.75
N TRP A 65 -8.49 14.08 -4.86
CA TRP A 65 -9.62 13.26 -5.31
C TRP A 65 -9.81 12.00 -4.45
N ALA A 66 -8.76 11.53 -3.77
CA ALA A 66 -8.83 10.37 -2.90
C ALA A 66 -9.48 10.74 -1.56
N ASN A 67 -10.28 9.82 -1.02
CA ASN A 67 -11.00 10.04 0.22
C ASN A 67 -10.64 8.98 1.28
N PRO A 68 -9.66 9.27 2.16
CA PRO A 68 -9.20 8.31 3.16
C PRO A 68 -10.28 7.92 4.17
N ASP A 69 -11.29 8.77 4.43
CA ASP A 69 -12.40 8.46 5.33
C ASP A 69 -13.23 7.25 4.85
N LYS A 70 -13.19 6.94 3.56
CA LYS A 70 -13.93 5.82 2.95
C LYS A 70 -13.11 4.55 2.78
N TYR A 71 -11.80 4.59 2.98
CA TYR A 71 -10.94 3.43 2.68
C TYR A 71 -11.35 2.18 3.46
N ALA A 72 -11.63 2.30 4.75
CA ALA A 72 -12.02 1.15 5.57
C ALA A 72 -13.32 0.48 5.08
N GLU A 73 -14.31 1.29 4.67
CA GLU A 73 -15.56 0.81 4.10
C GLU A 73 -15.33 0.13 2.75
N GLN A 74 -14.58 0.78 1.85
CA GLN A 74 -14.26 0.25 0.53
C GLN A 74 -13.49 -1.07 0.61
N ILE A 75 -12.52 -1.19 1.52
CA ILE A 75 -11.79 -2.42 1.80
C ILE A 75 -12.76 -3.53 2.27
N LYS A 76 -13.69 -3.21 3.16
CA LYS A 76 -14.69 -4.15 3.65
C LYS A 76 -15.60 -4.66 2.53
N ILE A 77 -16.03 -3.79 1.62
CA ILE A 77 -16.83 -4.16 0.44
C ILE A 77 -16.04 -5.13 -0.45
N ILE A 78 -14.80 -4.81 -0.82
CA ILE A 78 -13.96 -5.65 -1.68
C ILE A 78 -13.77 -7.05 -1.05
N ARG A 79 -13.47 -7.10 0.25
CA ARG A 79 -13.29 -8.37 0.98
C ARG A 79 -14.57 -9.21 1.10
N LYS A 80 -15.75 -8.62 1.00
CA LYS A 80 -17.04 -9.34 0.92
C LYS A 80 -17.07 -10.31 -0.26
N TYR A 81 -16.42 -9.94 -1.38
CA TYR A 81 -16.29 -10.76 -2.59
C TYR A 81 -15.15 -11.79 -2.53
N GLY A 82 -14.45 -11.89 -1.41
CA GLY A 82 -13.37 -12.86 -1.23
C GLY A 82 -12.06 -12.42 -1.86
N ILE A 83 -11.89 -11.15 -2.20
CA ILE A 83 -10.66 -10.58 -2.72
C ILE A 83 -9.85 -10.01 -1.55
N ASP A 84 -8.58 -10.38 -1.44
CA ASP A 84 -7.67 -9.81 -0.47
C ASP A 84 -7.01 -8.52 -1.00
N ILE A 85 -6.39 -7.77 -0.10
CA ILE A 85 -5.90 -6.42 -0.37
C ILE A 85 -4.38 -6.38 -0.21
N SER A 86 -3.72 -5.81 -1.22
CA SER A 86 -2.36 -5.26 -1.13
C SER A 86 -2.42 -3.74 -1.24
N THR A 87 -1.54 -3.02 -0.56
CA THR A 87 -1.48 -1.56 -0.66
C THR A 87 -0.08 -1.04 -0.85
N GLU A 88 0.01 0.06 -1.56
CA GLU A 88 1.19 0.91 -1.64
C GLU A 88 0.89 2.23 -0.96
N MET A 89 1.77 2.64 -0.06
CA MET A 89 1.61 3.85 0.74
C MET A 89 2.90 4.64 0.76
N VAL A 90 2.77 5.94 0.79
CA VAL A 90 3.89 6.88 0.80
C VAL A 90 3.90 7.59 2.15
N VAL A 91 5.08 7.80 2.72
CA VAL A 91 5.32 8.60 3.92
C VAL A 91 6.31 9.71 3.64
N GLY A 92 6.25 10.80 4.40
CA GLY A 92 7.13 11.96 4.23
C GLY A 92 6.57 13.04 3.32
N ALA A 93 5.28 12.97 2.98
CA ALA A 93 4.56 14.07 2.35
C ALA A 93 4.43 15.26 3.31
N ASP A 94 4.23 16.47 2.78
CA ASP A 94 4.17 17.71 3.58
C ASP A 94 3.06 17.73 4.65
N GLY A 95 2.03 16.90 4.51
CA GLY A 95 0.98 16.72 5.52
C GLY A 95 1.28 15.67 6.57
N ASP A 96 2.37 14.91 6.44
CA ASP A 96 2.69 13.86 7.39
C ASP A 96 3.37 14.40 8.66
N THR A 97 3.06 13.73 9.76
CA THR A 97 3.74 13.86 11.06
C THR A 97 4.17 12.47 11.53
N LEU A 98 5.02 12.40 12.55
CA LEU A 98 5.39 11.11 13.16
C LEU A 98 4.15 10.35 13.69
N GLU A 99 3.11 11.08 14.11
CA GLU A 99 1.85 10.48 14.55
C GLU A 99 1.07 9.87 13.38
N THR A 100 0.96 10.57 12.24
CA THR A 100 0.25 10.04 11.05
C THR A 100 0.92 8.79 10.51
N ILE A 101 2.26 8.73 10.54
CA ILE A 101 3.02 7.53 10.15
C ILE A 101 2.71 6.36 11.09
N ARG A 102 2.68 6.56 12.41
CA ARG A 102 2.28 5.53 13.38
C ARG A 102 0.84 5.08 13.19
N ASN A 103 -0.08 6.01 12.92
CA ASN A 103 -1.49 5.70 12.64
C ASN A 103 -1.66 4.85 11.37
N THR A 104 -0.75 4.96 10.41
CA THR A 104 -0.71 4.08 9.23
C THR A 104 -0.54 2.61 9.61
N ALA A 105 0.34 2.27 10.57
CA ALA A 105 0.50 0.90 11.06
C ALA A 105 -0.82 0.35 11.65
N LYS A 106 -1.50 1.18 12.43
CA LYS A 106 -2.80 0.82 13.01
C LYS A 106 -3.85 0.59 11.93
N PHE A 107 -3.96 1.51 10.95
CA PHE A 107 -4.88 1.38 9.82
C PHE A 107 -4.68 0.07 9.05
N ILE A 108 -3.43 -0.26 8.71
CA ILE A 108 -3.06 -1.50 8.01
C ILE A 108 -3.50 -2.74 8.80
N SER A 109 -3.24 -2.74 10.10
CA SER A 109 -3.57 -3.86 10.99
C SER A 109 -5.08 -4.03 11.17
N ASP A 110 -5.82 -2.93 11.37
CA ASP A 110 -7.26 -2.96 11.64
C ASP A 110 -8.07 -3.33 10.39
N ASN A 111 -7.58 -2.97 9.21
CA ASN A 111 -8.20 -3.31 7.93
C ASN A 111 -7.68 -4.63 7.33
N HIS A 112 -6.86 -5.38 8.08
CA HIS A 112 -6.34 -6.69 7.66
C HIS A 112 -5.71 -6.67 6.26
N ILE A 113 -4.91 -5.63 5.94
CA ILE A 113 -4.21 -5.55 4.65
C ILE A 113 -3.20 -6.69 4.57
N ALA A 114 -3.36 -7.59 3.58
CA ALA A 114 -2.56 -8.81 3.50
C ALA A 114 -1.08 -8.53 3.23
N VAL A 115 -0.79 -7.65 2.26
CA VAL A 115 0.58 -7.31 1.85
C VAL A 115 0.71 -5.79 1.66
N PRO A 116 1.02 -5.03 2.72
CA PRO A 116 1.27 -3.59 2.62
C PRO A 116 2.72 -3.32 2.24
N ARG A 117 2.94 -2.26 1.43
CA ARG A 117 4.26 -1.72 1.09
C ARG A 117 4.29 -0.23 1.38
N PHE A 118 5.45 0.24 1.81
CA PHE A 118 5.66 1.64 2.15
C PHE A 118 6.87 2.18 1.41
N TYR A 119 6.80 3.47 1.04
CA TYR A 119 7.86 4.18 0.35
C TYR A 119 8.02 5.55 1.00
N ILE A 120 9.25 6.02 1.14
CA ILE A 120 9.50 7.42 1.45
C ILE A 120 9.28 8.23 0.17
N LEU A 121 8.54 9.33 0.27
CA LEU A 121 8.33 10.25 -0.85
C LEU A 121 9.68 10.74 -1.35
N THR A 122 10.01 10.39 -2.59
CA THR A 122 11.33 10.66 -3.18
C THR A 122 11.16 11.57 -4.38
N PRO A 123 11.76 12.79 -4.36
CA PRO A 123 11.78 13.68 -5.50
C PRO A 123 12.75 13.14 -6.55
N ILE A 124 12.24 12.51 -7.59
CA ILE A 124 13.07 11.91 -8.65
C ILE A 124 13.57 13.01 -9.60
N PRO A 125 14.88 13.09 -9.90
CA PRO A 125 15.43 14.04 -10.85
C PRO A 125 14.71 14.03 -12.21
N GLY A 126 14.42 15.22 -12.75
CA GLY A 126 13.64 15.38 -13.98
C GLY A 126 12.12 15.37 -13.82
N THR A 127 11.63 15.29 -12.59
CA THR A 127 10.20 15.48 -12.28
C THR A 127 9.95 16.90 -11.74
N LYS A 128 8.74 17.41 -11.98
CA LYS A 128 8.30 18.70 -11.44
C LYS A 128 8.44 18.77 -9.90
N PHE A 129 8.18 17.66 -9.22
CA PHE A 129 8.35 17.59 -7.76
C PHE A 129 9.82 17.75 -7.33
N PHE A 130 10.77 17.22 -8.09
CA PHE A 130 12.19 17.45 -7.84
C PHE A 130 12.56 18.93 -7.99
N ASP A 131 12.11 19.56 -9.08
CA ASP A 131 12.37 20.98 -9.35
C ASP A 131 11.79 21.86 -8.22
N GLU A 132 10.54 21.58 -7.78
CA GLU A 132 9.91 22.28 -6.66
C GLU A 132 10.68 22.12 -5.34
N MET A 133 11.22 20.93 -5.06
CA MET A 133 12.04 20.69 -3.86
C MET A 133 13.39 21.40 -3.95
N GLN A 134 13.98 21.46 -5.13
CA GLN A 134 15.25 22.18 -5.37
C GLN A 134 15.07 23.70 -5.23
N GLU A 135 14.02 24.27 -5.81
CA GLU A 135 13.68 25.69 -5.65
C GLU A 135 13.43 26.11 -4.20
N GLN A 136 12.99 25.18 -3.36
CA GLN A 136 12.70 25.40 -1.93
C GLN A 136 13.92 25.07 -1.02
N ASP A 137 15.10 24.75 -1.58
CA ASP A 137 16.27 24.27 -0.83
C ASP A 137 15.97 23.06 0.08
N ARG A 138 15.09 22.17 -0.38
CA ARG A 138 14.65 20.99 0.38
C ARG A 138 15.24 19.67 -0.13
N ILE A 139 16.18 19.67 -1.04
CA ILE A 139 16.97 18.48 -1.38
C ILE A 139 18.05 18.32 -0.32
N TYR A 140 17.95 17.25 0.47
CA TYR A 140 18.83 16.94 1.59
C TYR A 140 20.07 16.14 1.16
N ASN A 141 19.84 15.16 0.28
CA ASN A 141 20.89 14.27 -0.21
C ASN A 141 20.81 14.17 -1.74
N THR A 142 21.95 14.36 -2.41
CA THR A 142 22.06 14.32 -3.87
C THR A 142 22.71 13.03 -4.40
N ASP A 143 23.10 12.11 -3.52
CA ASP A 143 23.61 10.80 -3.92
C ASP A 143 22.48 9.98 -4.56
N ILE A 144 22.63 9.66 -5.84
CA ILE A 144 21.62 8.93 -6.61
C ILE A 144 21.32 7.54 -6.04
N TYR A 145 22.26 6.90 -5.35
CA TYR A 145 22.03 5.60 -4.70
C TYR A 145 21.07 5.67 -3.51
N SER A 146 20.91 6.86 -2.92
CA SER A 146 19.95 7.12 -1.85
C SER A 146 18.51 7.31 -2.34
N TYR A 147 18.28 7.46 -3.67
CA TYR A 147 16.95 7.65 -4.26
C TYR A 147 16.18 6.33 -4.41
N ASN A 148 16.26 5.50 -3.40
CA ASN A 148 15.70 4.14 -3.34
C ASN A 148 14.35 4.04 -2.61
N ALA A 149 13.79 5.19 -2.20
CA ALA A 149 12.55 5.33 -1.42
C ALA A 149 12.54 4.64 -0.04
N CYS A 150 13.73 4.31 0.51
CA CYS A 150 13.89 3.67 1.83
C CYS A 150 14.57 4.58 2.84
N GLU A 151 15.13 5.69 2.37
CA GLU A 151 15.72 6.75 3.16
C GLU A 151 15.27 8.12 2.63
N ALA A 152 15.26 9.13 3.49
CA ALA A 152 14.85 10.47 3.11
C ALA A 152 15.97 11.18 2.34
N VAL A 153 15.68 11.65 1.14
CA VAL A 153 16.58 12.48 0.33
C VAL A 153 16.12 13.94 0.26
N HIS A 154 15.00 14.25 0.90
CA HIS A 154 14.45 15.60 1.00
C HIS A 154 14.13 15.97 2.45
N ILE A 155 13.95 17.25 2.71
CA ILE A 155 13.54 17.77 4.02
C ILE A 155 12.03 17.85 4.08
N PRO A 156 11.33 16.97 4.83
CA PRO A 156 9.88 17.07 5.05
C PRO A 156 9.54 18.29 5.92
N LYS A 157 8.27 18.77 5.89
CA LYS A 157 7.89 19.99 6.64
C LYS A 157 7.79 19.81 8.14
N ASN A 158 7.42 18.62 8.62
CA ASN A 158 7.02 18.42 10.01
C ASN A 158 7.96 17.48 10.79
N MET A 159 9.10 17.13 10.22
CA MET A 159 10.11 16.26 10.85
C MET A 159 11.44 16.41 10.13
N THR A 160 12.53 15.93 10.73
CA THR A 160 13.82 15.88 10.03
C THR A 160 13.91 14.68 9.07
N PRO A 161 14.84 14.69 8.09
CA PRO A 161 15.08 13.53 7.23
C PRO A 161 15.41 12.24 8.00
N GLU A 162 16.18 12.38 9.09
CA GLU A 162 16.56 11.26 9.96
C GLU A 162 15.33 10.71 10.72
N GLU A 163 14.48 11.60 11.23
CA GLU A 163 13.23 11.22 11.88
C GLU A 163 12.28 10.50 10.91
N LEU A 164 12.18 10.99 9.66
CA LEU A 164 11.38 10.32 8.63
C LEU A 164 11.90 8.93 8.32
N THR A 165 13.22 8.81 8.08
CA THR A 165 13.85 7.51 7.78
C THR A 165 13.66 6.53 8.94
N LYS A 166 13.83 6.99 10.18
CA LYS A 166 13.59 6.19 11.37
C LYS A 166 12.13 5.75 11.48
N ALA A 167 11.18 6.68 11.33
CA ALA A 167 9.75 6.40 11.41
C ALA A 167 9.28 5.41 10.33
N TYR A 168 9.85 5.47 9.12
CA TYR A 168 9.62 4.51 8.05
C TYR A 168 10.02 3.09 8.43
N TRP A 169 11.20 2.89 9.02
CA TRP A 169 11.64 1.57 9.47
C TRP A 169 10.86 1.08 10.70
N GLU A 170 10.47 1.99 11.60
CA GLU A 170 9.57 1.68 12.72
C GLU A 170 8.20 1.21 12.20
N LEU A 171 7.63 1.89 11.20
CA LEU A 171 6.38 1.50 10.53
C LEU A 171 6.47 0.07 9.96
N TYR A 172 7.54 -0.25 9.21
CA TYR A 172 7.76 -1.59 8.70
C TYR A 172 7.88 -2.62 9.82
N ASN A 173 8.67 -2.34 10.85
CA ASN A 173 8.87 -3.26 11.98
C ASN A 173 7.57 -3.52 12.76
N GLU A 174 6.71 -2.52 12.92
CA GLU A 174 5.41 -2.65 13.58
C GLU A 174 4.44 -3.47 12.74
N VAL A 175 4.27 -3.11 11.47
CA VAL A 175 3.36 -3.77 10.54
C VAL A 175 3.77 -5.23 10.29
N TYR A 176 5.07 -5.51 10.24
CA TYR A 176 5.60 -6.86 10.09
C TYR A 176 6.00 -7.51 11.43
N SER A 177 5.50 -7.01 12.57
CA SER A 177 5.57 -7.73 13.84
C SER A 177 4.74 -9.01 13.79
N MET A 178 5.14 -10.06 14.53
CA MET A 178 4.39 -11.34 14.54
C MET A 178 2.93 -11.14 14.94
N LYS A 179 2.64 -10.26 15.91
CA LYS A 179 1.29 -9.93 16.34
C LYS A 179 0.46 -9.35 15.17
N SER A 180 1.02 -8.40 14.44
CA SER A 180 0.36 -7.79 13.29
C SER A 180 0.19 -8.78 12.14
N ILE A 181 1.20 -9.58 11.82
CA ILE A 181 1.14 -10.61 10.78
C ILE A 181 -0.01 -11.59 11.07
N ILE A 182 -0.05 -12.17 12.28
CA ILE A 182 -1.11 -13.11 12.69
C ILE A 182 -2.49 -12.45 12.55
N LYS A 183 -2.65 -11.22 13.07
CA LYS A 183 -3.91 -10.47 12.99
C LYS A 183 -4.37 -10.27 11.54
N ARG A 184 -3.44 -9.90 10.65
CA ARG A 184 -3.75 -9.56 9.25
C ARG A 184 -3.95 -10.76 8.34
N THR A 185 -3.37 -11.91 8.65
CA THR A 185 -3.38 -13.08 7.77
C THR A 185 -4.19 -14.26 8.32
N LEU A 186 -4.03 -14.61 9.60
CA LEU A 186 -4.65 -15.79 10.19
C LEU A 186 -5.95 -15.48 10.95
N LEU A 187 -6.09 -14.28 11.54
CA LEU A 187 -7.31 -13.88 12.25
C LEU A 187 -8.30 -13.17 11.33
N THR A 188 -8.44 -13.66 10.10
CA THR A 188 -9.33 -13.11 9.08
C THR A 188 -10.31 -14.16 8.57
N ARG A 189 -11.38 -13.74 7.90
CA ARG A 189 -12.31 -14.68 7.25
C ARG A 189 -11.64 -15.53 6.16
N THR A 190 -10.51 -15.08 5.64
CA THR A 190 -9.74 -15.80 4.61
C THR A 190 -9.28 -17.16 5.09
N ILE A 191 -8.90 -17.31 6.38
CA ILE A 191 -8.47 -18.61 6.94
C ILE A 191 -9.58 -19.68 6.83
N PHE A 192 -10.85 -19.30 7.01
CA PHE A 192 -11.96 -20.24 6.95
C PHE A 192 -12.41 -20.54 5.52
N LYS A 193 -12.29 -19.57 4.61
CA LYS A 193 -12.76 -19.73 3.23
C LYS A 193 -11.68 -20.24 2.28
N ARG A 194 -10.43 -19.84 2.53
CA ARG A 194 -9.26 -20.09 1.68
C ARG A 194 -8.01 -20.30 2.56
N PRO A 195 -7.94 -21.40 3.34
CA PRO A 195 -6.86 -21.60 4.32
C PRO A 195 -5.48 -21.63 3.66
N ILE A 196 -5.35 -22.18 2.47
CA ILE A 196 -4.07 -22.21 1.73
C ILE A 196 -3.58 -20.79 1.43
N ASP A 197 -4.47 -19.88 1.00
CA ASP A 197 -4.11 -18.50 0.72
C ASP A 197 -3.71 -17.76 2.01
N ALA A 198 -4.41 -17.99 3.13
CA ALA A 198 -4.07 -17.41 4.42
C ALA A 198 -2.69 -17.86 4.91
N ILE A 199 -2.37 -19.15 4.77
CA ILE A 199 -1.05 -19.72 5.10
C ILE A 199 0.03 -19.14 4.18
N PHE A 200 -0.26 -19.01 2.89
CA PHE A 200 0.64 -18.37 1.93
C PHE A 200 0.97 -16.93 2.32
N TYR A 201 -0.05 -16.10 2.62
CA TYR A 201 0.18 -14.73 3.10
C TYR A 201 0.98 -14.70 4.40
N PHE A 202 0.69 -15.59 5.34
CA PHE A 202 1.46 -15.70 6.56
C PHE A 202 2.94 -15.98 6.26
N GLY A 203 3.24 -16.96 5.41
CA GLY A 203 4.60 -17.32 5.00
C GLY A 203 5.33 -16.15 4.31
N VAL A 204 4.67 -15.47 3.35
CA VAL A 204 5.22 -14.29 2.67
C VAL A 204 5.54 -13.17 3.67
N ASN A 205 4.63 -12.89 4.61
CA ASN A 205 4.86 -11.86 5.63
C ASN A 205 5.99 -12.23 6.59
N CYS A 206 6.16 -13.51 6.94
CA CYS A 206 7.29 -13.97 7.73
C CYS A 206 8.63 -13.81 6.99
N PHE A 207 8.64 -14.11 5.68
CA PHE A 207 9.79 -13.86 4.83
C PHE A 207 10.13 -12.36 4.78
N TYR A 208 9.16 -11.49 4.53
CA TYR A 208 9.36 -10.04 4.52
C TYR A 208 9.85 -9.52 5.87
N ARG A 209 9.29 -10.01 6.98
CA ARG A 209 9.81 -9.70 8.32
C ARG A 209 11.30 -10.02 8.47
N HIS A 210 11.74 -11.16 7.93
CA HIS A 210 13.15 -11.53 7.97
C HIS A 210 14.02 -10.56 7.15
N GLN A 211 13.57 -10.15 5.97
CA GLN A 211 14.26 -9.16 5.13
C GLN A 211 14.30 -7.77 5.79
N ILE A 212 13.18 -7.30 6.32
CA ILE A 212 13.07 -6.00 7.00
C ILE A 212 14.06 -5.91 8.17
N LYS A 213 14.24 -6.99 8.94
CA LYS A 213 15.24 -7.06 10.02
C LYS A 213 16.70 -6.93 9.53
N LYS A 214 16.94 -7.13 8.25
CA LYS A 214 18.24 -6.93 7.59
C LYS A 214 18.35 -5.58 6.89
N GLY A 215 17.36 -4.69 7.04
CA GLY A 215 17.29 -3.44 6.32
C GLY A 215 16.93 -3.57 4.84
N ILE A 216 16.31 -4.69 4.45
CA ILE A 216 15.88 -4.94 3.07
C ILE A 216 14.36 -4.79 3.00
N VAL A 217 13.88 -3.88 2.15
CA VAL A 217 12.44 -3.69 1.94
C VAL A 217 11.83 -4.81 1.11
N PRO A 218 10.55 -5.13 1.33
CA PRO A 218 9.81 -6.07 0.51
C PRO A 218 9.65 -5.55 -0.91
N ASN A 219 10.42 -6.05 -1.85
CA ASN A 219 10.20 -5.85 -3.28
C ASN A 219 9.43 -7.06 -3.82
N ILE A 220 8.20 -6.81 -4.28
CA ILE A 220 7.51 -7.77 -5.13
C ILE A 220 7.92 -7.39 -6.56
N VAL A 221 8.80 -8.16 -7.13
CA VAL A 221 9.05 -8.14 -8.57
C VAL A 221 7.92 -8.93 -9.22
#